data_07cbfea9bae4d6232a0cf4779ad61bc6
#
_entry.id   07cbfea9bae4d6232a0cf4779ad61bc6
#
_cell.length_a   1.000
_cell.length_b   1.000
_cell.length_c   1.000
_cell.angle_alpha   90.00
_cell.angle_beta   90.00
_cell.angle_gamma   90.00
#
_symmetry.space_group_name_H-M   'P 1'
#
loop_
_entity.id
_entity.type
_entity.pdbx_description
1 polymer ?
#
loop_
_entity_poly.entity_id
_entity_poly.type
_entity_poly.pdbx_seq_one_letter_code
_entity_poly.pdbx_strand_id
1 'polypeptide(L)'
;EATGLYKLSIIKKLIDKSDSSAVDLTGGLGVDSFFLSKAFNTVYFVEPNNELLKIAEHNHHQLEANNVIYHTKTAEAFLETTQLHFSFAFIDPSRRDNSRKVFKLSDCIPDIVSIQDKLLTISRYLLIKASPLLDIQQALRELIHVKKVFVVSVGNECKELLFLSEHGFTEKVELSAVDLNSQGDIKSSFTFFLDDEKKANPPQSEPLKFLYEPNTAILKAGAFKLVTEKYAVNKLSANTHLYTSDHLIADFPGKTLQVEILNPDSKKIKSLFRGGLA
;
A
#
# COMPACT_ATOMS: atom_id res chain seq x y z
N GLU A 1 0.90 -4.93 13.01
CA GLU A 1 1.00 -6.40 12.84
C GLU A 1 0.39 -6.83 11.50
N ALA A 2 -0.88 -6.52 11.19
CA ALA A 2 -1.57 -6.95 9.97
C ALA A 2 -0.81 -6.59 8.68
N THR A 3 -0.33 -5.33 8.56
CA THR A 3 0.42 -4.89 7.37
C THR A 3 1.80 -5.56 7.26
N GLY A 4 2.44 -5.88 8.39
CA GLY A 4 3.70 -6.63 8.42
C GLY A 4 3.53 -8.07 7.92
N LEU A 5 2.46 -8.75 8.36
CA LEU A 5 2.09 -10.09 7.86
C LEU A 5 1.78 -10.06 6.36
N TYR A 6 1.10 -9.02 5.90
CA TYR A 6 0.81 -8.86 4.48
C TYR A 6 2.09 -8.63 3.65
N LYS A 7 3.02 -7.75 4.11
CA LYS A 7 4.35 -7.59 3.48
C LYS A 7 5.11 -8.92 3.40
N LEU A 8 5.11 -9.68 4.50
CA LEU A 8 5.70 -11.01 4.53
C LEU A 8 5.09 -11.95 3.47
N SER A 9 3.76 -11.89 3.27
CA SER A 9 3.07 -12.69 2.26
C SER A 9 3.45 -12.30 0.83
N ILE A 10 3.66 -11.02 0.56
CA ILE A 10 4.18 -10.52 -0.72
C ILE A 10 5.58 -11.06 -0.96
N ILE A 11 6.47 -10.90 0.01
CA ILE A 11 7.88 -11.29 -0.09
C ILE A 11 8.02 -12.78 -0.35
N LYS A 12 7.30 -13.63 0.38
CA LYS A 12 7.33 -15.09 0.22
C LYS A 12 6.88 -15.58 -1.17
N LYS A 13 6.12 -14.77 -1.90
CA LYS A 13 5.73 -15.05 -3.30
C LYS A 13 6.81 -14.66 -4.31
N LEU A 14 7.73 -13.77 -3.93
CA LEU A 14 8.78 -13.24 -4.81
C LEU A 14 10.12 -13.97 -4.64
N ILE A 15 10.40 -14.42 -3.43
CA ILE A 15 11.72 -14.89 -3.01
C ILE A 15 11.62 -16.33 -2.49
N ASP A 16 12.50 -17.20 -3.02
CA ASP A 16 12.79 -18.48 -2.38
C ASP A 16 13.81 -18.26 -1.26
N LYS A 17 13.53 -18.82 -0.09
CA LYS A 17 14.34 -18.64 1.12
C LYS A 17 15.72 -19.29 1.02
N SER A 18 15.95 -20.21 0.08
CA SER A 18 17.07 -21.16 0.11
C SER A 18 18.48 -20.54 0.09
N ASP A 19 18.67 -19.30 -0.31
CA ASP A 19 19.96 -18.58 -0.18
C ASP A 19 19.74 -17.08 -0.39
N SER A 20 18.92 -16.47 0.48
CA SER A 20 18.45 -15.11 0.25
C SER A 20 18.83 -14.16 1.38
N SER A 21 19.24 -12.94 1.00
CA SER A 21 19.49 -11.86 1.93
C SER A 21 18.65 -10.64 1.60
N ALA A 22 18.28 -9.92 2.66
CA ALA A 22 17.58 -8.63 2.54
C ALA A 22 18.36 -7.52 3.25
N VAL A 23 18.13 -6.28 2.82
CA VAL A 23 18.58 -5.09 3.53
C VAL A 23 17.37 -4.20 3.85
N ASP A 24 17.26 -3.77 5.11
CA ASP A 24 16.36 -2.72 5.57
C ASP A 24 17.21 -1.46 5.83
N LEU A 25 17.02 -0.44 5.00
CA LEU A 25 17.82 0.79 5.04
C LEU A 25 17.26 1.87 5.97
N THR A 26 16.15 1.58 6.64
CA THR A 26 15.43 2.50 7.53
C THR A 26 14.92 1.75 8.76
N GLY A 27 15.83 1.08 9.44
CA GLY A 27 15.53 0.10 10.48
C GLY A 27 14.59 0.58 11.59
N GLY A 28 14.80 1.78 12.12
CA GLY A 28 13.99 2.36 13.18
C GLY A 28 13.88 1.45 14.40
N LEU A 29 12.65 1.11 14.81
CA LEU A 29 12.38 0.18 15.91
C LEU A 29 12.45 -1.31 15.50
N GLY A 30 12.78 -1.63 14.25
CA GLY A 30 13.00 -3.00 13.77
C GLY A 30 11.74 -3.79 13.42
N VAL A 31 10.56 -3.17 13.37
CA VAL A 31 9.31 -3.89 13.14
C VAL A 31 9.28 -4.55 11.76
N ASP A 32 9.62 -3.82 10.70
CA ASP A 32 9.62 -4.37 9.33
C ASP A 32 10.75 -5.40 9.17
N SER A 33 11.94 -5.15 9.72
CA SER A 33 13.06 -6.09 9.75
C SER A 33 12.74 -7.40 10.47
N PHE A 34 11.92 -7.37 11.52
CA PHE A 34 11.42 -8.60 12.16
C PHE A 34 10.62 -9.46 11.18
N PHE A 35 9.72 -8.86 10.36
CA PHE A 35 9.00 -9.63 9.34
C PHE A 35 9.93 -10.11 8.22
N LEU A 36 10.92 -9.31 7.82
CA LEU A 36 11.95 -9.73 6.87
C LEU A 36 12.73 -10.95 7.40
N SER A 37 13.08 -11.00 8.69
CA SER A 37 13.81 -12.14 9.28
C SER A 37 13.09 -13.48 9.14
N LYS A 38 11.76 -13.47 8.98
CA LYS A 38 10.96 -14.68 8.73
C LYS A 38 10.98 -15.14 7.27
N ALA A 39 11.44 -14.29 6.34
CA ALA A 39 11.47 -14.58 4.90
C ALA A 39 12.88 -14.82 4.36
N PHE A 40 13.92 -14.29 4.98
CA PHE A 40 15.30 -14.35 4.49
C PHE A 40 16.22 -15.13 5.44
N ASN A 41 17.34 -15.62 4.91
CA ASN A 41 18.38 -16.26 5.72
C ASN A 41 19.19 -15.24 6.51
N THR A 42 19.39 -14.05 5.93
CA THR A 42 20.10 -12.95 6.59
C THR A 42 19.41 -11.62 6.28
N VAL A 43 19.23 -10.79 7.29
CA VAL A 43 18.72 -9.42 7.16
C VAL A 43 19.78 -8.44 7.63
N TYR A 44 20.14 -7.50 6.77
CA TYR A 44 21.01 -6.38 7.11
C TYR A 44 20.15 -5.21 7.53
N PHE A 45 20.27 -4.84 8.80
CA PHE A 45 19.52 -3.74 9.44
C PHE A 45 20.39 -2.50 9.50
N VAL A 46 19.95 -1.41 8.88
CA VAL A 46 20.69 -0.13 8.80
C VAL A 46 19.87 0.96 9.49
N GLU A 47 20.44 1.54 10.55
CA GLU A 47 19.81 2.60 11.34
C GLU A 47 20.91 3.56 11.86
N PRO A 48 20.86 4.86 11.52
CA PRO A 48 21.89 5.82 11.96
C PRO A 48 21.82 6.12 13.46
N ASN A 49 20.64 6.01 14.08
CA ASN A 49 20.48 6.25 15.51
C ASN A 49 20.85 5.01 16.34
N ASN A 50 21.99 5.08 17.01
CA ASN A 50 22.52 3.96 17.80
C ASN A 50 21.59 3.54 18.96
N GLU A 51 20.79 4.44 19.53
CA GLU A 51 19.86 4.10 20.60
C GLU A 51 18.65 3.31 20.04
N LEU A 52 18.11 3.72 18.89
CA LEU A 52 17.07 2.95 18.21
C LEU A 52 17.58 1.58 17.78
N LEU A 53 18.81 1.50 17.26
CA LEU A 53 19.42 0.24 16.86
C LEU A 53 19.52 -0.74 18.03
N LYS A 54 20.00 -0.29 19.21
CA LYS A 54 20.07 -1.14 20.42
C LYS A 54 18.71 -1.63 20.88
N ILE A 55 17.67 -0.78 20.79
CA ILE A 55 16.29 -1.16 21.12
C ILE A 55 15.79 -2.22 20.14
N ALA A 56 16.02 -2.02 18.83
CA ALA A 56 15.64 -3.00 17.81
C ALA A 56 16.37 -4.33 18.00
N GLU A 57 17.69 -4.31 18.26
CA GLU A 57 18.48 -5.50 18.53
C GLU A 57 17.95 -6.28 19.74
N HIS A 58 17.68 -5.59 20.85
CA HIS A 58 17.09 -6.21 22.03
C HIS A 58 15.74 -6.86 21.71
N ASN A 59 14.85 -6.14 21.01
CA ASN A 59 13.53 -6.64 20.65
C ASN A 59 13.63 -7.86 19.69
N HIS A 60 14.52 -7.80 18.71
CA HIS A 60 14.75 -8.92 17.78
C HIS A 60 15.23 -10.17 18.53
N HIS A 61 16.14 -10.04 19.51
CA HIS A 61 16.55 -11.16 20.35
C HIS A 61 15.40 -11.74 21.17
N GLN A 62 14.55 -10.91 21.77
CA GLN A 62 13.36 -11.37 22.51
C GLN A 62 12.34 -12.09 21.61
N LEU A 63 12.29 -11.74 20.33
CA LEU A 63 11.40 -12.31 19.31
C LEU A 63 12.05 -13.42 18.48
N GLU A 64 13.25 -13.89 18.89
CA GLU A 64 14.01 -14.95 18.24
C GLU A 64 14.36 -14.68 16.76
N ALA A 65 14.55 -13.41 16.40
CA ALA A 65 15.03 -13.00 15.07
C ALA A 65 16.58 -12.93 15.07
N ASN A 66 17.23 -14.09 15.12
CA ASN A 66 18.68 -14.22 15.33
C ASN A 66 19.52 -14.10 14.04
N ASN A 67 18.88 -13.83 12.90
CA ASN A 67 19.51 -13.72 11.58
C ASN A 67 19.62 -12.27 11.09
N VAL A 68 19.69 -11.31 12.01
CA VAL A 68 19.79 -9.86 11.71
C VAL A 68 21.21 -9.39 12.02
N ILE A 69 21.82 -8.66 11.07
CA ILE A 69 23.14 -8.02 11.18
C ILE A 69 22.95 -6.51 11.22
N TYR A 70 23.48 -5.86 12.25
CA TYR A 70 23.20 -4.45 12.54
C TYR A 70 24.32 -3.54 12.07
N HIS A 71 23.95 -2.41 11.44
CA HIS A 71 24.85 -1.37 10.94
C HIS A 71 24.40 0.00 11.43
N THR A 72 25.22 0.67 12.24
CA THR A 72 24.98 2.09 12.65
C THR A 72 25.48 3.02 11.55
N LYS A 73 24.68 3.19 10.49
CA LYS A 73 24.97 4.03 9.32
C LYS A 73 23.68 4.67 8.78
N THR A 74 23.83 5.77 8.03
CA THR A 74 22.74 6.21 7.15
C THR A 74 22.62 5.27 5.94
N ALA A 75 21.48 5.29 5.26
CA ALA A 75 21.26 4.51 4.03
C ALA A 75 22.33 4.82 2.97
N GLU A 76 22.62 6.10 2.78
CA GLU A 76 23.61 6.58 1.80
C GLU A 76 25.01 6.07 2.15
N ALA A 77 25.45 6.22 3.39
CA ALA A 77 26.78 5.76 3.85
C ALA A 77 26.92 4.23 3.77
N PHE A 78 25.84 3.49 4.03
CA PHE A 78 25.82 2.04 3.84
C PHE A 78 25.99 1.70 2.35
N LEU A 79 25.21 2.33 1.48
CA LEU A 79 25.26 2.10 0.03
C LEU A 79 26.61 2.49 -0.59
N GLU A 80 27.30 3.50 -0.07
CA GLU A 80 28.61 3.89 -0.54
C GLU A 80 29.71 2.85 -0.24
N THR A 81 29.57 2.15 0.87
CA THR A 81 30.62 1.27 1.39
C THR A 81 30.35 -0.23 1.19
N THR A 82 29.09 -0.62 0.89
CA THR A 82 28.76 -2.03 0.72
C THR A 82 29.23 -2.59 -0.61
N GLN A 83 29.74 -3.83 -0.59
CA GLN A 83 29.99 -4.67 -1.76
C GLN A 83 28.99 -5.83 -1.86
N LEU A 84 28.01 -5.85 -0.97
CA LEU A 84 27.02 -6.92 -0.88
C LEU A 84 25.96 -6.76 -1.97
N HIS A 85 25.39 -7.90 -2.39
CA HIS A 85 24.20 -7.95 -3.22
C HIS A 85 23.09 -8.65 -2.45
N PHE A 86 21.86 -8.16 -2.66
CA PHE A 86 20.69 -8.61 -1.93
C PHE A 86 19.62 -9.16 -2.87
N SER A 87 18.86 -10.13 -2.40
CA SER A 87 17.65 -10.55 -3.12
C SER A 87 16.56 -9.48 -3.01
N PHE A 88 16.60 -8.68 -1.92
CA PHE A 88 15.54 -7.75 -1.58
C PHE A 88 16.06 -6.55 -0.78
N ALA A 89 15.63 -5.35 -1.14
CA ALA A 89 15.83 -4.14 -0.34
C ALA A 89 14.47 -3.59 0.14
N PHE A 90 14.44 -3.12 1.37
CA PHE A 90 13.31 -2.44 2.00
C PHE A 90 13.69 -1.04 2.42
N ILE A 91 12.77 -0.09 2.27
CA ILE A 91 12.95 1.27 2.72
C ILE A 91 11.61 1.93 3.09
N ASP A 92 11.55 2.57 4.27
CA ASP A 92 10.43 3.37 4.78
C ASP A 92 10.90 4.80 5.04
N PRO A 93 11.07 5.63 4.00
CA PRO A 93 11.65 6.94 4.16
C PRO A 93 10.72 7.88 4.94
N SER A 94 11.27 8.58 5.94
CA SER A 94 10.54 9.54 6.74
C SER A 94 10.56 10.93 6.13
N ARG A 95 9.60 11.80 6.47
CA ARG A 95 9.59 13.20 5.99
C ARG A 95 10.68 14.03 6.65
N ARG A 96 11.34 14.90 5.87
CA ARG A 96 12.28 15.91 6.39
C ARG A 96 11.60 17.02 7.20
N ASP A 97 10.40 17.43 6.78
CA ASP A 97 9.67 18.56 7.37
C ASP A 97 8.16 18.30 7.38
N ASN A 98 7.55 18.40 8.55
CA ASN A 98 6.10 18.22 8.74
C ASN A 98 5.27 19.46 8.32
N SER A 99 5.91 20.58 7.94
CA SER A 99 5.25 21.86 7.65
C SER A 99 4.67 21.96 6.22
N ARG A 100 5.12 21.13 5.27
CA ARG A 100 4.67 21.19 3.88
C ARG A 100 3.45 20.32 3.64
N LYS A 101 2.42 20.90 2.97
CA LYS A 101 1.17 20.19 2.61
C LYS A 101 1.34 19.17 1.47
N VAL A 102 2.36 19.34 0.61
CA VAL A 102 2.62 18.43 -0.53
C VAL A 102 3.67 17.43 -0.12
N PHE A 103 3.36 16.15 -0.34
CA PHE A 103 4.25 15.04 -0.03
C PHE A 103 4.89 14.53 -1.33
N LYS A 104 6.22 14.61 -1.42
CA LYS A 104 7.02 14.02 -2.51
C LYS A 104 8.05 13.08 -1.93
N LEU A 105 8.44 12.06 -2.70
CA LEU A 105 9.48 11.10 -2.29
C LEU A 105 10.86 11.76 -2.19
N SER A 106 11.14 12.75 -3.02
CA SER A 106 12.38 13.54 -2.96
C SER A 106 12.51 14.41 -1.69
N ASP A 107 11.40 14.64 -0.97
CA ASP A 107 11.39 15.40 0.30
C ASP A 107 11.60 14.50 1.53
N CYS A 108 11.86 13.21 1.32
CA CYS A 108 12.06 12.22 2.39
C CYS A 108 13.54 12.07 2.80
N ILE A 109 13.77 11.42 3.93
CA ILE A 109 15.07 10.94 4.40
C ILE A 109 14.95 9.42 4.64
N PRO A 110 15.77 8.62 3.97
CA PRO A 110 16.66 8.97 2.85
C PRO A 110 15.88 9.42 1.62
N ASP A 111 16.52 10.22 0.75
CA ASP A 111 15.97 10.60 -0.55
C ASP A 111 16.00 9.40 -1.50
N ILE A 112 14.88 8.67 -1.54
CA ILE A 112 14.77 7.45 -2.34
C ILE A 112 14.97 7.71 -3.83
N VAL A 113 14.58 8.89 -4.32
CA VAL A 113 14.72 9.23 -5.74
C VAL A 113 16.19 9.27 -6.16
N SER A 114 17.06 9.76 -5.28
CA SER A 114 18.50 9.84 -5.54
C SER A 114 19.25 8.50 -5.42
N ILE A 115 18.75 7.56 -4.61
CA ILE A 115 19.46 6.30 -4.31
C ILE A 115 18.87 5.06 -4.98
N GLN A 116 17.66 5.14 -5.59
CA GLN A 116 16.95 3.97 -6.11
C GLN A 116 17.72 3.22 -7.20
N ASP A 117 18.44 3.91 -8.10
CA ASP A 117 19.27 3.29 -9.13
C ASP A 117 20.34 2.37 -8.51
N LYS A 118 21.06 2.91 -7.51
CA LYS A 118 22.09 2.15 -6.79
C LYS A 118 21.49 0.98 -6.03
N LEU A 119 20.33 1.17 -5.42
CA LEU A 119 19.59 0.09 -4.74
C LEU A 119 19.23 -1.04 -5.70
N LEU A 120 18.67 -0.70 -6.86
CA LEU A 120 18.30 -1.70 -7.87
C LEU A 120 19.50 -2.35 -8.56
N THR A 121 20.68 -1.74 -8.50
CA THR A 121 21.93 -2.37 -8.96
C THR A 121 22.40 -3.47 -8.00
N ILE A 122 22.19 -3.30 -6.69
CA ILE A 122 22.64 -4.25 -5.66
C ILE A 122 21.52 -5.14 -5.13
N SER A 123 20.27 -4.93 -5.55
CA SER A 123 19.13 -5.76 -5.16
C SER A 123 18.22 -6.06 -6.34
N ARG A 124 17.68 -7.29 -6.38
CA ARG A 124 16.72 -7.67 -7.42
C ARG A 124 15.38 -6.97 -7.24
N TYR A 125 14.89 -6.89 -6.02
CA TYR A 125 13.63 -6.24 -5.66
C TYR A 125 13.87 -5.12 -4.66
N LEU A 126 13.15 -4.03 -4.83
CA LEU A 126 13.09 -2.90 -3.90
C LEU A 126 11.63 -2.66 -3.50
N LEU A 127 11.33 -2.77 -2.23
CA LEU A 127 10.02 -2.42 -1.66
C LEU A 127 10.11 -1.10 -0.91
N ILE A 128 9.40 -0.10 -1.40
CA ILE A 128 9.32 1.23 -0.79
C ILE A 128 7.98 1.34 -0.08
N LYS A 129 8.00 1.55 1.23
CA LYS A 129 6.82 1.88 2.01
C LYS A 129 6.62 3.39 2.04
N ALA A 130 5.42 3.85 1.87
CA ALA A 130 5.10 5.27 1.87
C ALA A 130 3.77 5.57 2.58
N SER A 131 3.64 6.82 3.02
CA SER A 131 2.41 7.33 3.64
C SER A 131 1.22 7.23 2.69
N PRO A 132 0.01 6.92 3.21
CA PRO A 132 -1.24 7.00 2.44
C PRO A 132 -1.52 8.38 1.84
N LEU A 133 -0.89 9.43 2.33
CA LEU A 133 -1.06 10.80 1.82
C LEU A 133 -0.33 11.06 0.51
N LEU A 134 0.64 10.20 0.14
CA LEU A 134 1.39 10.30 -1.11
C LEU A 134 0.46 10.10 -2.32
N ASP A 135 0.59 10.96 -3.34
CA ASP A 135 -0.06 10.76 -4.63
C ASP A 135 0.63 9.63 -5.40
N ILE A 136 -0.12 8.59 -5.75
CA ILE A 136 0.43 7.39 -6.43
C ILE A 136 0.98 7.75 -7.81
N GLN A 137 0.28 8.60 -8.58
CA GLN A 137 0.74 8.96 -9.92
C GLN A 137 1.98 9.86 -9.87
N GLN A 138 2.09 10.73 -8.85
CA GLN A 138 3.30 11.51 -8.62
C GLN A 138 4.47 10.60 -8.26
N ALA A 139 4.28 9.64 -7.35
CA ALA A 139 5.32 8.67 -7.01
C ALA A 139 5.79 7.85 -8.22
N LEU A 140 4.87 7.41 -9.08
CA LEU A 140 5.21 6.67 -10.29
C LEU A 140 5.98 7.50 -11.35
N ARG A 141 5.96 8.84 -11.25
CA ARG A 141 6.84 9.71 -12.07
C ARG A 141 8.24 9.86 -11.49
N GLU A 142 8.40 9.66 -10.19
CA GLU A 142 9.67 9.79 -9.46
C GLU A 142 10.42 8.45 -9.34
N LEU A 143 9.69 7.33 -9.30
CA LEU A 143 10.25 5.99 -9.13
C LEU A 143 10.49 5.29 -10.48
N ILE A 144 11.52 4.45 -10.51
CA ILE A 144 11.91 3.66 -11.67
C ILE A 144 11.61 2.18 -11.46
N HIS A 145 11.41 1.46 -12.56
CA HIS A 145 11.22 0.00 -12.57
C HIS A 145 10.10 -0.51 -11.65
N VAL A 146 9.10 0.33 -11.38
CA VAL A 146 7.96 -0.07 -10.54
C VAL A 146 7.15 -1.12 -11.26
N LYS A 147 7.06 -2.30 -10.66
CA LYS A 147 6.28 -3.44 -11.15
C LYS A 147 4.86 -3.44 -10.61
N LYS A 148 4.74 -3.12 -9.33
CA LYS A 148 3.45 -3.19 -8.64
C LYS A 148 3.33 -2.16 -7.53
N VAL A 149 2.13 -1.61 -7.37
CA VAL A 149 1.77 -0.76 -6.23
C VAL A 149 0.68 -1.46 -5.44
N PHE A 150 0.88 -1.56 -4.12
CA PHE A 150 -0.16 -2.04 -3.21
C PHE A 150 -0.68 -0.87 -2.39
N VAL A 151 -2.00 -0.71 -2.40
CA VAL A 151 -2.71 0.20 -1.49
C VAL A 151 -3.31 -0.66 -0.40
N VAL A 152 -2.77 -0.54 0.82
CA VAL A 152 -3.12 -1.43 1.92
C VAL A 152 -3.99 -0.71 2.93
N SER A 153 -5.21 -1.21 3.13
CA SER A 153 -6.09 -0.79 4.23
C SER A 153 -6.26 -1.91 5.25
N VAL A 154 -6.57 -1.53 6.48
CA VAL A 154 -6.93 -2.44 7.57
C VAL A 154 -8.23 -1.92 8.17
N GLY A 155 -9.28 -2.73 8.15
CA GLY A 155 -10.58 -2.32 8.66
C GLY A 155 -11.14 -1.08 7.96
N ASN A 156 -10.94 -0.96 6.65
CA ASN A 156 -11.36 0.16 5.82
C ASN A 156 -10.63 1.50 6.11
N GLU A 157 -9.45 1.46 6.71
CA GLU A 157 -8.56 2.63 6.87
C GLU A 157 -7.25 2.38 6.11
N CYS A 158 -6.92 3.26 5.14
CA CYS A 158 -5.68 3.15 4.37
C CYS A 158 -4.46 3.38 5.28
N LYS A 159 -3.59 2.38 5.42
CA LYS A 159 -2.46 2.38 6.35
C LYS A 159 -1.14 2.70 5.66
N GLU A 160 -0.89 2.14 4.49
CA GLU A 160 0.37 2.33 3.77
C GLU A 160 0.19 2.13 2.27
N LEU A 161 1.10 2.73 1.50
CA LEU A 161 1.35 2.43 0.10
C LEU A 161 2.66 1.67 0.00
N LEU A 162 2.69 0.61 -0.82
CA LEU A 162 3.90 -0.15 -1.07
C LEU A 162 4.20 -0.11 -2.57
N PHE A 163 5.38 0.37 -2.94
CA PHE A 163 5.85 0.37 -4.32
C PHE A 163 6.91 -0.72 -4.46
N LEU A 164 6.62 -1.73 -5.25
CA LEU A 164 7.54 -2.82 -5.56
C LEU A 164 8.19 -2.56 -6.90
N SER A 165 9.49 -2.28 -6.89
CA SER A 165 10.33 -2.24 -8.09
C SER A 165 11.10 -3.55 -8.27
N GLU A 166 11.32 -3.96 -9.52
CA GLU A 166 12.18 -5.09 -9.89
C GLU A 166 13.22 -4.60 -10.88
N HIS A 167 14.48 -4.91 -10.62
CA HIS A 167 15.60 -4.51 -11.51
C HIS A 167 15.32 -4.82 -12.98
N GLY A 168 15.39 -3.82 -13.83
CA GLY A 168 15.17 -3.94 -15.28
C GLY A 168 13.70 -4.11 -15.71
N PHE A 169 12.72 -4.00 -14.82
CA PHE A 169 11.30 -4.07 -15.18
C PHE A 169 10.86 -2.85 -16.02
N THR A 170 10.21 -3.09 -17.15
CA THR A 170 9.77 -2.05 -18.11
C THR A 170 8.31 -2.23 -18.58
N GLU A 171 7.59 -3.19 -17.99
CA GLU A 171 6.21 -3.46 -18.37
C GLU A 171 5.22 -2.53 -17.66
N LYS A 172 3.93 -2.75 -17.87
CA LYS A 172 2.85 -1.96 -17.24
C LYS A 172 2.81 -2.18 -15.74
N VAL A 173 2.65 -1.08 -15.01
CA VAL A 173 2.52 -1.12 -13.55
C VAL A 173 1.15 -1.64 -13.16
N GLU A 174 1.13 -2.69 -12.35
CA GLU A 174 -0.08 -3.24 -11.75
C GLU A 174 -0.38 -2.54 -10.41
N LEU A 175 -1.65 -2.15 -10.18
CA LEU A 175 -2.13 -1.67 -8.90
C LEU A 175 -2.99 -2.72 -8.22
N SER A 176 -2.80 -2.89 -6.91
CA SER A 176 -3.59 -3.80 -6.08
C SER A 176 -4.11 -3.07 -4.85
N ALA A 177 -5.41 -2.80 -4.83
CA ALA A 177 -6.10 -2.30 -3.64
C ALA A 177 -6.48 -3.48 -2.74
N VAL A 178 -6.03 -3.48 -1.50
CA VAL A 178 -6.20 -4.61 -0.57
C VAL A 178 -6.75 -4.11 0.75
N ASP A 179 -7.86 -4.67 1.20
CA ASP A 179 -8.40 -4.47 2.55
C ASP A 179 -8.18 -5.71 3.40
N LEU A 180 -7.50 -5.52 4.52
CA LEU A 180 -7.16 -6.58 5.47
C LEU A 180 -8.07 -6.52 6.69
N ASN A 181 -8.24 -7.67 7.36
CA ASN A 181 -8.74 -7.71 8.72
C ASN A 181 -7.61 -7.40 9.72
N SER A 182 -7.93 -7.35 11.01
CA SER A 182 -6.95 -7.07 12.08
C SER A 182 -5.90 -8.17 12.24
N GLN A 183 -6.17 -9.38 11.77
CA GLN A 183 -5.26 -10.52 11.77
C GLN A 183 -4.30 -10.54 10.58
N GLY A 184 -4.53 -9.68 9.57
CA GLY A 184 -3.71 -9.59 8.35
C GLY A 184 -4.21 -10.45 7.19
N ASP A 185 -5.40 -11.08 7.31
CA ASP A 185 -6.02 -11.80 6.21
C ASP A 185 -6.68 -10.84 5.22
N ILE A 186 -6.66 -11.20 3.95
CA ILE A 186 -7.28 -10.40 2.88
C ILE A 186 -8.79 -10.57 2.93
N LYS A 187 -9.51 -9.50 3.27
CA LYS A 187 -10.98 -9.41 3.17
C LYS A 187 -11.44 -9.20 1.74
N SER A 188 -10.75 -8.31 1.03
CA SER A 188 -11.03 -8.04 -0.38
C SER A 188 -9.77 -7.56 -1.09
N SER A 189 -9.68 -7.84 -2.38
CA SER A 189 -8.63 -7.30 -3.24
C SER A 189 -9.18 -6.93 -4.62
N PHE A 190 -8.68 -5.81 -5.15
CA PHE A 190 -9.00 -5.35 -6.48
C PHE A 190 -7.71 -4.99 -7.21
N THR A 191 -7.39 -5.73 -8.26
CA THR A 191 -6.15 -5.56 -9.03
C THR A 191 -6.47 -5.11 -10.45
N PHE A 192 -5.70 -4.13 -10.96
CA PHE A 192 -5.91 -3.52 -12.26
C PHE A 192 -4.63 -2.85 -12.79
N PHE A 193 -4.63 -2.49 -14.07
CA PHE A 193 -3.60 -1.66 -14.66
C PHE A 193 -4.11 -0.23 -14.83
N LEU A 194 -3.25 0.77 -14.54
CA LEU A 194 -3.61 2.18 -14.66
C LEU A 194 -4.07 2.59 -16.06
N ASP A 195 -3.49 2.00 -17.08
CA ASP A 195 -3.84 2.30 -18.46
C ASP A 195 -5.24 1.79 -18.83
N ASP A 196 -5.68 0.68 -18.23
CA ASP A 196 -7.01 0.15 -18.45
C ASP A 196 -8.05 1.02 -17.73
N GLU A 197 -7.76 1.48 -16.50
CA GLU A 197 -8.59 2.46 -15.78
C GLU A 197 -8.77 3.76 -16.57
N LYS A 198 -7.71 4.27 -17.21
CA LYS A 198 -7.79 5.50 -18.04
C LYS A 198 -8.73 5.32 -19.23
N LYS A 199 -8.69 4.14 -19.88
CA LYS A 199 -9.45 3.81 -21.10
C LYS A 199 -10.90 3.41 -20.83
N ALA A 200 -11.19 2.92 -19.64
CA ALA A 200 -12.52 2.45 -19.29
C ALA A 200 -13.57 3.57 -19.39
N ASN A 201 -14.75 3.22 -19.90
CA ASN A 201 -15.91 4.11 -20.05
C ASN A 201 -17.09 3.55 -19.27
N PRO A 202 -17.23 3.91 -17.98
CA PRO A 202 -18.22 3.33 -17.10
C PRO A 202 -19.64 3.74 -17.49
N PRO A 203 -20.63 2.84 -17.45
CA PRO A 203 -22.03 3.19 -17.60
C PRO A 203 -22.49 4.07 -16.45
N GLN A 204 -23.40 5.01 -16.71
CA GLN A 204 -24.01 5.88 -15.71
C GLN A 204 -25.52 5.64 -15.69
N SER A 205 -26.13 5.79 -14.50
CA SER A 205 -27.58 5.74 -14.35
C SER A 205 -28.03 6.53 -13.12
N GLU A 206 -29.32 6.89 -13.07
CA GLU A 206 -29.98 7.28 -11.84
C GLU A 206 -29.87 6.17 -10.78
N PRO A 207 -30.03 6.50 -9.48
CA PRO A 207 -30.00 5.49 -8.43
C PRO A 207 -30.99 4.35 -8.68
N LEU A 208 -30.51 3.12 -8.62
CA LEU A 208 -31.27 1.89 -8.70
C LEU A 208 -31.54 1.33 -7.29
N LYS A 209 -31.93 0.06 -7.20
CA LYS A 209 -32.33 -0.58 -5.93
C LYS A 209 -31.23 -0.62 -4.85
N PHE A 210 -29.98 -0.73 -5.27
CA PHE A 210 -28.82 -0.80 -4.36
C PHE A 210 -27.79 0.27 -4.70
N LEU A 211 -27.18 0.83 -3.66
CA LEU A 211 -26.05 1.76 -3.75
C LEU A 211 -24.81 1.11 -3.14
N TYR A 212 -23.65 1.43 -3.73
CA TYR A 212 -22.36 0.87 -3.31
C TYR A 212 -21.34 1.99 -3.17
N GLU A 213 -20.57 1.95 -2.08
CA GLU A 213 -19.41 2.80 -1.84
C GLU A 213 -18.18 1.88 -1.70
N PRO A 214 -17.19 1.95 -2.62
CA PRO A 214 -15.98 1.14 -2.50
C PRO A 214 -15.23 1.41 -1.20
N ASN A 215 -14.46 0.43 -0.74
CA ASN A 215 -13.59 0.60 0.41
C ASN A 215 -12.46 1.61 0.14
N THR A 216 -11.80 2.07 1.21
CA THR A 216 -10.77 3.11 1.14
C THR A 216 -9.55 2.70 0.30
N ALA A 217 -9.21 1.41 0.22
CA ALA A 217 -8.10 0.95 -0.62
C ALA A 217 -8.40 1.15 -2.11
N ILE A 218 -9.62 0.80 -2.57
CA ILE A 218 -10.05 1.00 -3.96
C ILE A 218 -10.12 2.51 -4.28
N LEU A 219 -10.70 3.31 -3.38
CA LEU A 219 -10.79 4.76 -3.56
C LEU A 219 -9.40 5.39 -3.64
N LYS A 220 -8.46 5.00 -2.77
CA LYS A 220 -7.08 5.50 -2.79
C LYS A 220 -6.30 5.02 -4.01
N ALA A 221 -6.54 3.79 -4.49
CA ALA A 221 -5.91 3.26 -5.70
C ALA A 221 -6.39 3.96 -6.98
N GLY A 222 -7.54 4.64 -6.94
CA GLY A 222 -8.11 5.34 -8.09
C GLY A 222 -8.82 4.43 -9.10
N ALA A 223 -9.30 3.26 -8.68
CA ALA A 223 -10.06 2.32 -9.52
C ALA A 223 -11.54 2.73 -9.61
N PHE A 224 -11.85 3.85 -10.25
CA PHE A 224 -13.20 4.41 -10.26
C PHE A 224 -14.08 3.93 -11.41
N LYS A 225 -13.47 3.49 -12.50
CA LYS A 225 -14.17 3.05 -13.70
C LYS A 225 -14.21 1.53 -13.81
N LEU A 226 -13.09 0.86 -13.59
CA LEU A 226 -13.00 -0.60 -13.68
C LEU A 226 -13.82 -1.33 -12.62
N VAL A 227 -14.16 -0.67 -11.52
CA VAL A 227 -15.15 -1.18 -10.55
C VAL A 227 -16.49 -1.51 -11.25
N THR A 228 -16.93 -0.68 -12.21
CA THR A 228 -18.19 -0.91 -12.92
C THR A 228 -18.15 -2.17 -13.77
N GLU A 229 -17.03 -2.44 -14.42
CA GLU A 229 -16.85 -3.63 -15.25
C GLU A 229 -16.80 -4.90 -14.41
N LYS A 230 -15.99 -4.87 -13.32
CA LYS A 230 -15.77 -6.04 -12.48
C LYS A 230 -17.04 -6.48 -11.72
N TYR A 231 -17.84 -5.51 -11.25
CA TYR A 231 -19.01 -5.79 -10.42
C TYR A 231 -20.34 -5.59 -11.14
N ALA A 232 -20.32 -5.28 -12.44
CA ALA A 232 -21.51 -5.02 -13.26
C ALA A 232 -22.45 -3.97 -12.62
N VAL A 233 -21.87 -2.87 -12.14
CA VAL A 233 -22.57 -1.74 -11.52
C VAL A 233 -22.45 -0.49 -12.38
N ASN A 234 -23.40 0.44 -12.27
CA ASN A 234 -23.37 1.74 -12.94
C ASN A 234 -22.85 2.82 -11.96
N LYS A 235 -22.13 3.83 -12.47
CA LYS A 235 -21.84 5.03 -11.69
C LYS A 235 -23.07 5.94 -11.62
N LEU A 236 -23.27 6.66 -10.52
CA LEU A 236 -24.30 7.69 -10.45
C LEU A 236 -23.95 8.91 -11.31
N SER A 237 -22.68 9.27 -11.39
CA SER A 237 -22.18 10.31 -12.30
C SER A 237 -20.67 10.17 -12.51
N ALA A 238 -20.13 10.89 -13.49
CA ALA A 238 -18.70 10.84 -13.82
C ALA A 238 -17.80 11.16 -12.61
N ASN A 239 -18.20 12.13 -11.77
CA ASN A 239 -17.38 12.65 -10.68
C ASN A 239 -17.71 12.05 -9.30
N THR A 240 -18.66 11.12 -9.19
CA THR A 240 -18.96 10.43 -7.94
C THR A 240 -18.22 9.09 -7.86
N HIS A 241 -18.03 8.62 -6.65
CA HIS A 241 -17.52 7.28 -6.38
C HIS A 241 -18.60 6.40 -5.74
N LEU A 242 -19.86 6.69 -6.07
CA LEU A 242 -21.01 5.88 -5.72
C LEU A 242 -21.51 5.13 -6.97
N TYR A 243 -21.89 3.90 -6.74
CA TYR A 243 -22.33 2.98 -7.79
C TYR A 243 -23.70 2.42 -7.45
N THR A 244 -24.40 1.88 -8.46
CA THR A 244 -25.75 1.39 -8.28
C THR A 244 -26.03 0.18 -9.16
N SER A 245 -26.95 -0.69 -8.73
CA SER A 245 -27.51 -1.80 -9.50
C SER A 245 -28.91 -2.18 -9.02
N ASP A 246 -29.66 -2.89 -9.86
CA ASP A 246 -30.96 -3.46 -9.48
C ASP A 246 -30.83 -4.75 -8.67
N HIS A 247 -29.68 -5.39 -8.71
CA HIS A 247 -29.40 -6.65 -8.03
C HIS A 247 -28.36 -6.46 -6.93
N LEU A 248 -28.54 -7.17 -5.82
CA LEU A 248 -27.56 -7.18 -4.73
C LEU A 248 -26.25 -7.85 -5.18
N ILE A 249 -25.14 -7.13 -5.08
CA ILE A 249 -23.79 -7.66 -5.26
C ILE A 249 -23.22 -7.99 -3.88
N ALA A 250 -23.30 -9.25 -3.49
CA ALA A 250 -22.99 -9.70 -2.14
C ALA A 250 -21.50 -9.55 -1.76
N ASP A 251 -20.61 -9.66 -2.74
CA ASP A 251 -19.15 -9.60 -2.59
C ASP A 251 -18.55 -8.24 -3.00
N PHE A 252 -19.38 -7.18 -3.08
CA PHE A 252 -18.89 -5.85 -3.39
C PHE A 252 -17.90 -5.38 -2.29
N PRO A 253 -16.68 -4.94 -2.65
CA PRO A 253 -15.65 -4.58 -1.69
C PRO A 253 -15.87 -3.17 -1.13
N GLY A 254 -16.79 -3.03 -0.20
CA GLY A 254 -17.16 -1.75 0.37
C GLY A 254 -18.46 -1.81 1.16
N LYS A 255 -19.19 -0.67 1.18
CA LYS A 255 -20.51 -0.58 1.78
C LYS A 255 -21.57 -0.81 0.72
N THR A 256 -22.60 -1.58 1.08
CA THR A 256 -23.81 -1.80 0.28
C THR A 256 -25.00 -1.26 1.07
N LEU A 257 -25.80 -0.44 0.40
CA LEU A 257 -27.00 0.18 0.96
C LEU A 257 -28.19 -0.14 0.06
N GLN A 258 -29.34 -0.38 0.63
CA GLN A 258 -30.60 -0.50 -0.12
C GLN A 258 -31.26 0.87 -0.20
N VAL A 259 -31.70 1.25 -1.41
CA VAL A 259 -32.43 2.49 -1.62
C VAL A 259 -33.89 2.29 -1.23
N GLU A 260 -34.33 2.96 -0.19
CA GLU A 260 -35.71 2.90 0.30
C GLU A 260 -36.61 3.88 -0.44
N ILE A 261 -36.12 5.09 -0.70
CA ILE A 261 -36.91 6.16 -1.31
C ILE A 261 -35.97 7.06 -2.13
N LEU A 262 -36.40 7.42 -3.33
CA LEU A 262 -35.76 8.43 -4.16
C LEU A 262 -36.43 9.78 -3.94
N ASN A 263 -35.62 10.83 -3.80
CA ASN A 263 -36.07 12.23 -3.65
C ASN A 263 -37.19 12.45 -2.62
N PRO A 264 -37.01 11.97 -1.34
CA PRO A 264 -38.05 12.13 -0.34
C PRO A 264 -38.27 13.60 -0.01
N ASP A 265 -39.53 14.01 0.16
CA ASP A 265 -39.87 15.33 0.69
C ASP A 265 -39.54 15.44 2.20
N SER A 266 -39.51 16.68 2.72
CA SER A 266 -39.17 16.96 4.11
C SER A 266 -40.09 16.27 5.13
N LYS A 267 -41.35 16.00 4.79
CA LYS A 267 -42.31 15.30 5.68
C LYS A 267 -41.95 13.82 5.75
N LYS A 268 -41.61 13.22 4.60
CA LYS A 268 -41.21 11.82 4.50
C LYS A 268 -39.89 11.57 5.24
N ILE A 269 -38.89 12.47 5.08
CA ILE A 269 -37.64 12.41 5.84
C ILE A 269 -37.92 12.39 7.35
N LYS A 270 -38.71 13.37 7.84
CA LYS A 270 -39.09 13.42 9.27
C LYS A 270 -39.82 12.17 9.77
N SER A 271 -40.62 11.52 8.89
CA SER A 271 -41.33 10.28 9.28
C SER A 271 -40.42 9.07 9.36
N LEU A 272 -39.35 9.00 8.59
CA LEU A 272 -38.36 7.92 8.60
C LEU A 272 -37.43 8.01 9.82
N PHE A 273 -37.06 9.20 10.22
CA PHE A 273 -36.13 9.44 11.34
C PHE A 273 -36.89 9.92 12.61
N ARG A 274 -37.88 9.13 13.09
CA ARG A 274 -38.62 9.39 14.34
C ARG A 274 -37.71 9.26 15.58
N GLY A 275 -36.69 10.05 15.70
CA GLY A 275 -35.75 9.99 16.83
C GLY A 275 -34.61 10.99 16.71
N GLY A 276 -34.64 11.84 15.65
CA GLY A 276 -33.59 12.79 15.34
C GLY A 276 -32.58 12.22 14.33
N LEU A 277 -32.08 13.10 13.46
CA LEU A 277 -30.87 12.84 12.68
C LEU A 277 -29.70 12.85 13.67
N ALA A 278 -29.04 11.70 13.89
CA ALA A 278 -27.83 11.61 14.67
C ALA A 278 -26.65 12.23 13.91
#